data_2bddaef6970a0f9359e788b53877e05d
#
_entry.id   2bddaef6970a0f9359e788b53877e05d
#
_cell.length_a   1.000
_cell.length_b   1.000
_cell.length_c   1.000
_cell.angle_alpha   90.00
_cell.angle_beta   90.00
_cell.angle_gamma   90.00
#
_symmetry.space_group_name_H-M   'P 1'
#
loop_
_entity.id
_entity.type
_entity.pdbx_description
1 polymer ?
#
loop_
_entity_poly.entity_id
_entity_poly.type
_entity_poly.pdbx_seq_one_letter_code
_entity_poly.pdbx_strand_id
1 'polypeptide(L)'
;MRHHVLGAQCNMWTEYAVTPEYTEYLLYPRMLALAELDWTPKEKKDYNSFTRRLDNQLIRLDMHHINYHIPMPEGPMADRIAYTENTTLTFYNSRNYPMVYTTDGSDPQTSSTKYEKPLYFNKDVTVKIATMLPSGKLSPVRSIEVVHEKLMPATEKSTQPGIELRRTEGNLYFVKDLDGAHWSAPKIVKDFEFKPDIEDKGAYCYTGYFEVPADGIYYFSSEMDELRIDGKVIISNDGKLIRHSRTRNSIALQKGKHAFQLLMINNNIGGYLRTWNNKGFILAPEGNELELPKPEKLTH
;
A
#
# COMPACT_ATOMS: atom_id res chain seq x y z
N MET A 1 -3.52 -42.26 -3.00
CA MET A 1 -4.29 -41.00 -2.89
C MET A 1 -4.42 -40.22 -4.21
N ARG A 2 -3.45 -40.30 -5.18
CA ARG A 2 -3.48 -39.50 -6.43
C ARG A 2 -4.69 -39.79 -7.35
N HIS A 3 -5.23 -41.00 -7.34
CA HIS A 3 -6.37 -41.41 -8.18
C HIS A 3 -7.73 -40.84 -7.73
N HIS A 4 -7.75 -40.10 -6.62
CA HIS A 4 -8.96 -39.39 -6.16
C HIS A 4 -8.96 -37.90 -6.55
N VAL A 5 -7.87 -37.38 -7.16
CA VAL A 5 -7.79 -36.00 -7.60
C VAL A 5 -8.19 -35.96 -9.07
N LEU A 6 -9.34 -35.34 -9.38
CA LEU A 6 -9.90 -35.26 -10.73
C LEU A 6 -9.38 -34.06 -11.52
N GLY A 7 -8.84 -33.04 -10.85
CA GLY A 7 -8.33 -31.82 -11.46
C GLY A 7 -8.22 -30.69 -10.44
N ALA A 8 -8.06 -29.47 -10.92
CA ALA A 8 -8.05 -28.26 -10.13
C ALA A 8 -9.07 -27.25 -10.66
N GLN A 9 -9.41 -26.24 -9.86
CA GLN A 9 -10.30 -25.15 -10.27
C GLN A 9 -9.70 -23.81 -9.87
N CYS A 10 -10.03 -22.77 -10.62
CA CYS A 10 -9.72 -21.39 -10.35
C CYS A 10 -11.01 -20.65 -9.99
N ASN A 11 -11.11 -20.17 -8.76
CA ASN A 11 -12.26 -19.40 -8.30
C ASN A 11 -12.00 -17.91 -8.46
N MET A 12 -12.92 -17.21 -9.10
CA MET A 12 -12.93 -15.75 -9.16
C MET A 12 -14.03 -15.23 -8.22
N TRP A 13 -13.59 -14.57 -7.16
CA TRP A 13 -14.48 -13.92 -6.20
C TRP A 13 -14.66 -12.48 -6.64
N THR A 14 -15.87 -12.13 -7.06
CA THR A 14 -16.14 -10.89 -7.78
C THR A 14 -16.51 -9.70 -6.90
N GLU A 15 -16.39 -9.81 -5.56
CA GLU A 15 -16.74 -8.73 -4.63
C GLU A 15 -16.08 -7.39 -4.97
N TYR A 16 -14.91 -7.43 -5.60
CA TYR A 16 -14.12 -6.25 -5.96
C TYR A 16 -13.93 -6.06 -7.46
N ALA A 17 -14.47 -6.97 -8.27
CA ALA A 17 -14.37 -6.89 -9.72
C ALA A 17 -15.57 -6.13 -10.28
N VAL A 18 -15.43 -4.81 -10.37
CA VAL A 18 -16.51 -3.89 -10.75
C VAL A 18 -16.74 -3.79 -12.26
N THR A 19 -15.78 -4.28 -13.08
CA THR A 19 -15.89 -4.29 -14.55
C THR A 19 -15.38 -5.61 -15.14
N PRO A 20 -15.84 -6.00 -16.34
CA PRO A 20 -15.30 -7.16 -17.06
C PRO A 20 -13.80 -7.08 -17.28
N GLU A 21 -13.29 -5.93 -17.68
CA GLU A 21 -11.85 -5.69 -17.93
C GLU A 21 -11.01 -5.90 -16.67
N TYR A 22 -11.54 -5.50 -15.50
CA TYR A 22 -10.85 -5.74 -14.22
C TYR A 22 -10.91 -7.22 -13.83
N THR A 23 -12.00 -7.93 -14.15
CA THR A 23 -12.10 -9.37 -13.99
C THR A 23 -11.05 -10.10 -14.84
N GLU A 24 -10.88 -9.72 -16.11
CA GLU A 24 -9.84 -10.24 -17.00
C GLU A 24 -8.44 -10.01 -16.43
N TYR A 25 -8.18 -8.79 -15.93
CA TYR A 25 -6.91 -8.43 -15.28
C TYR A 25 -6.59 -9.31 -14.06
N LEU A 26 -7.60 -9.69 -13.29
CA LEU A 26 -7.44 -10.58 -12.14
C LEU A 26 -7.23 -12.05 -12.55
N LEU A 27 -7.91 -12.50 -13.61
CA LEU A 27 -7.84 -13.88 -14.11
C LEU A 27 -6.56 -14.16 -14.90
N TYR A 28 -6.21 -13.29 -15.84
CA TYR A 28 -5.10 -13.52 -16.76
C TYR A 28 -3.83 -12.80 -16.31
N PRO A 29 -2.65 -13.43 -16.43
CA PRO A 29 -2.39 -14.75 -17.02
C PRO A 29 -2.46 -15.91 -16.00
N ARG A 30 -2.96 -15.71 -14.78
CA ARG A 30 -2.96 -16.72 -13.70
C ARG A 30 -3.68 -18.01 -14.10
N MET A 31 -4.78 -17.88 -14.84
CA MET A 31 -5.54 -19.03 -15.34
C MET A 31 -4.73 -19.88 -16.33
N LEU A 32 -3.81 -19.27 -17.09
CA LEU A 32 -2.90 -20.01 -17.97
C LEU A 32 -1.90 -20.86 -17.18
N ALA A 33 -1.48 -20.39 -15.99
CA ALA A 33 -0.62 -21.17 -15.11
C ALA A 33 -1.36 -22.38 -14.52
N LEU A 34 -2.64 -22.24 -14.19
CA LEU A 34 -3.46 -23.37 -13.75
C LEU A 34 -3.62 -24.41 -14.87
N ALA A 35 -3.93 -23.94 -16.08
CA ALA A 35 -4.01 -24.81 -17.25
C ALA A 35 -2.69 -25.58 -17.49
N GLU A 36 -1.53 -24.93 -17.34
CA GLU A 36 -0.23 -25.59 -17.41
C GLU A 36 -0.08 -26.68 -16.34
N LEU A 37 -0.56 -26.42 -15.11
CA LEU A 37 -0.50 -27.40 -14.03
C LEU A 37 -1.37 -28.63 -14.29
N ASP A 38 -2.52 -28.45 -14.91
CA ASP A 38 -3.47 -29.55 -15.18
C ASP A 38 -3.10 -30.38 -16.40
N TRP A 39 -2.64 -29.75 -17.47
CA TRP A 39 -2.38 -30.43 -18.75
C TRP A 39 -0.97 -30.96 -18.91
N THR A 40 0.02 -30.38 -18.20
CA THR A 40 1.42 -30.81 -18.33
C THR A 40 1.75 -31.92 -17.35
N PRO A 41 2.24 -33.10 -17.79
CA PRO A 41 2.70 -34.15 -16.91
C PRO A 41 3.74 -33.64 -15.92
N LYS A 42 3.71 -34.16 -14.69
CA LYS A 42 4.54 -33.69 -13.57
C LYS A 42 6.04 -33.63 -13.93
N GLU A 43 6.53 -34.65 -14.60
CA GLU A 43 7.94 -34.81 -15.01
C GLU A 43 8.37 -33.86 -16.14
N LYS A 44 7.40 -33.22 -16.82
CA LYS A 44 7.63 -32.25 -17.89
C LYS A 44 7.39 -30.81 -17.46
N LYS A 45 7.00 -30.60 -16.17
CA LYS A 45 6.76 -29.24 -15.64
C LYS A 45 8.09 -28.52 -15.47
N ASP A 46 8.24 -27.42 -16.19
CA ASP A 46 9.39 -26.53 -16.15
C ASP A 46 8.94 -25.07 -16.18
N TYR A 47 9.27 -24.33 -15.13
CA TYR A 47 8.82 -22.94 -14.96
C TYR A 47 9.40 -22.04 -16.06
N ASN A 48 10.67 -22.20 -16.43
CA ASN A 48 11.32 -21.35 -17.44
C ASN A 48 10.75 -21.63 -18.84
N SER A 49 10.44 -22.88 -19.14
CA SER A 49 9.75 -23.24 -20.38
C SER A 49 8.34 -22.65 -20.40
N PHE A 50 7.59 -22.77 -19.32
CA PHE A 50 6.25 -22.17 -19.21
C PHE A 50 6.29 -20.67 -19.42
N THR A 51 7.18 -19.93 -18.74
CA THR A 51 7.24 -18.46 -18.84
C THR A 51 7.59 -17.99 -20.24
N ARG A 52 8.48 -18.69 -20.98
CA ARG A 52 8.76 -18.37 -22.39
C ARG A 52 7.55 -18.58 -23.30
N ARG A 53 6.79 -19.67 -23.09
CA ARG A 53 5.56 -19.92 -23.85
C ARG A 53 4.46 -18.95 -23.46
N LEU A 54 4.43 -18.50 -22.21
CA LEU A 54 3.49 -17.51 -21.74
C LEU A 54 3.60 -16.20 -22.52
N ASP A 55 4.80 -15.72 -22.84
CA ASP A 55 4.98 -14.49 -23.60
C ASP A 55 4.27 -14.56 -24.98
N ASN A 56 4.29 -15.72 -25.62
CA ASN A 56 3.53 -15.94 -26.86
C ASN A 56 2.00 -16.00 -26.61
N GLN A 57 1.57 -16.49 -25.45
CA GLN A 57 0.14 -16.49 -25.11
C GLN A 57 -0.37 -15.07 -24.79
N LEU A 58 0.48 -14.20 -24.21
CA LEU A 58 0.11 -12.79 -23.98
C LEU A 58 -0.18 -12.08 -25.31
N ILE A 59 0.59 -12.36 -26.39
CA ILE A 59 0.31 -11.82 -27.73
C ILE A 59 -1.07 -12.31 -28.23
N ARG A 60 -1.44 -13.55 -27.96
CA ARG A 60 -2.78 -14.08 -28.33
C ARG A 60 -3.89 -13.40 -27.52
N LEU A 61 -3.66 -13.14 -26.24
CA LEU A 61 -4.60 -12.37 -25.41
C LEU A 61 -4.79 -10.95 -25.97
N ASP A 62 -3.71 -10.31 -26.44
CA ASP A 62 -3.79 -8.99 -27.10
C ASP A 62 -4.63 -9.06 -28.39
N MET A 63 -4.47 -10.09 -29.21
CA MET A 63 -5.28 -10.28 -30.43
C MET A 63 -6.78 -10.44 -30.14
N HIS A 64 -7.12 -10.96 -28.96
CA HIS A 64 -8.49 -11.10 -28.49
C HIS A 64 -8.96 -9.92 -27.62
N HIS A 65 -8.16 -8.86 -27.49
CA HIS A 65 -8.47 -7.67 -26.70
C HIS A 65 -8.73 -7.98 -25.20
N ILE A 66 -8.15 -9.06 -24.69
CA ILE A 66 -8.28 -9.43 -23.28
C ILE A 66 -7.34 -8.56 -22.44
N ASN A 67 -7.88 -7.94 -21.40
CA ASN A 67 -7.09 -7.17 -20.42
C ASN A 67 -6.44 -8.14 -19.42
N TYR A 68 -5.13 -8.27 -19.46
CA TYR A 68 -4.38 -9.16 -18.57
C TYR A 68 -3.37 -8.40 -17.70
N HIS A 69 -3.05 -8.97 -16.55
CA HIS A 69 -2.07 -8.41 -15.64
C HIS A 69 -0.65 -8.46 -16.22
N ILE A 70 -0.01 -7.31 -16.29
CA ILE A 70 1.43 -7.15 -16.54
C ILE A 70 2.09 -6.81 -15.19
N PRO A 71 3.16 -7.51 -14.77
CA PRO A 71 3.84 -7.20 -13.53
C PRO A 71 4.27 -5.72 -13.49
N MET A 72 3.79 -4.99 -12.49
CA MET A 72 4.17 -3.59 -12.31
C MET A 72 5.58 -3.48 -11.73
N PRO A 73 6.26 -2.34 -11.92
CA PRO A 73 7.50 -2.05 -11.22
C PRO A 73 7.30 -2.06 -9.70
N GLU A 74 8.12 -2.85 -9.01
CA GLU A 74 8.19 -2.97 -7.56
C GLU A 74 9.48 -2.30 -7.08
N GLY A 75 9.68 -2.17 -5.76
CA GLY A 75 10.90 -1.65 -5.14
C GLY A 75 10.59 -0.67 -4.02
N PRO A 76 10.43 0.64 -4.27
CA PRO A 76 10.18 1.60 -3.20
C PRO A 76 8.98 1.25 -2.34
N MET A 77 9.12 1.41 -1.02
CA MET A 77 8.10 1.00 -0.04
C MET A 77 6.84 1.86 -0.08
N ALA A 78 6.93 3.06 -0.66
CA ALA A 78 5.84 4.03 -0.76
C ALA A 78 5.85 4.72 -2.14
N ASP A 79 4.74 5.34 -2.51
CA ASP A 79 4.64 6.14 -3.73
C ASP A 79 5.01 7.61 -3.49
N ARG A 80 5.28 7.99 -2.25
CA ARG A 80 5.93 9.24 -1.88
C ARG A 80 7.12 8.95 -0.99
N ILE A 81 8.30 9.38 -1.45
CA ILE A 81 9.59 9.15 -0.80
C ILE A 81 10.13 10.50 -0.32
N ALA A 82 10.13 10.72 0.98
CA ALA A 82 10.81 11.86 1.58
C ALA A 82 12.33 11.61 1.59
N TYR A 83 13.13 12.67 1.46
CA TYR A 83 14.57 12.63 1.65
C TYR A 83 15.07 13.93 2.30
N THR A 84 16.21 13.88 2.97
CA THR A 84 16.85 15.07 3.60
C THR A 84 18.02 15.60 2.79
N GLU A 85 18.87 14.73 2.26
CA GLU A 85 20.02 15.09 1.42
C GLU A 85 19.91 14.51 0.02
N ASN A 86 19.64 13.24 -0.08
CA ASN A 86 19.47 12.48 -1.32
C ASN A 86 18.73 11.18 -1.04
N THR A 87 18.28 10.53 -2.13
CA THR A 87 17.70 9.19 -2.08
C THR A 87 18.03 8.42 -3.36
N THR A 88 17.92 7.09 -3.28
CA THR A 88 18.12 6.21 -4.42
C THR A 88 16.92 5.28 -4.57
N LEU A 89 16.30 5.29 -5.74
CA LEU A 89 15.20 4.41 -6.06
C LEU A 89 15.69 3.20 -6.84
N THR A 90 15.39 2.01 -6.32
CA THR A 90 15.69 0.73 -6.99
C THR A 90 14.39 0.07 -7.38
N PHE A 91 14.29 -0.34 -8.65
CA PHE A 91 13.10 -1.00 -9.18
C PHE A 91 13.41 -2.40 -9.70
N TYR A 92 12.44 -3.28 -9.60
CA TYR A 92 12.46 -4.62 -10.16
C TYR A 92 11.03 -5.04 -10.54
N ASN A 93 10.88 -6.14 -11.25
CA ASN A 93 9.60 -6.82 -11.42
C ASN A 93 9.80 -8.33 -11.38
N SER A 94 8.71 -9.07 -11.09
CA SER A 94 8.75 -10.52 -10.86
C SER A 94 9.16 -11.37 -12.08
N ARG A 95 9.20 -10.78 -13.28
CA ARG A 95 9.53 -11.44 -14.54
C ARG A 95 10.83 -10.95 -15.19
N ASN A 96 11.53 -10.01 -14.57
CA ASN A 96 12.72 -9.36 -15.10
C ASN A 96 12.53 -8.75 -16.52
N TYR A 97 11.30 -8.31 -16.82
CA TYR A 97 11.04 -7.57 -18.04
C TYR A 97 11.75 -6.20 -18.02
N PRO A 98 12.16 -5.66 -19.18
CA PRO A 98 12.59 -4.29 -19.26
C PRO A 98 11.58 -3.32 -18.66
N MET A 99 12.08 -2.23 -18.07
CA MET A 99 11.25 -1.13 -17.58
C MET A 99 11.67 0.16 -18.26
N VAL A 100 10.70 1.06 -18.45
CA VAL A 100 10.93 2.41 -19.02
C VAL A 100 10.38 3.45 -18.05
N TYR A 101 11.05 4.62 -17.98
CA TYR A 101 10.66 5.65 -17.03
C TYR A 101 10.82 7.05 -17.60
N THR A 102 10.18 8.01 -16.93
CA THR A 102 10.29 9.47 -17.12
C THR A 102 10.50 10.15 -15.78
N THR A 103 11.00 11.38 -15.80
CA THR A 103 11.21 12.22 -14.62
C THR A 103 10.65 13.64 -14.80
N ASP A 104 9.90 13.87 -15.86
CA ASP A 104 9.27 15.14 -16.22
C ASP A 104 7.76 15.18 -15.97
N GLY A 105 7.22 14.11 -15.37
CA GLY A 105 5.81 13.97 -15.09
C GLY A 105 4.96 13.39 -16.24
N SER A 106 5.53 13.20 -17.43
CA SER A 106 4.85 12.53 -18.54
C SER A 106 4.76 11.01 -18.30
N ASP A 107 3.75 10.35 -18.86
CA ASP A 107 3.67 8.90 -18.81
C ASP A 107 4.72 8.28 -19.75
N PRO A 108 5.44 7.24 -19.29
CA PRO A 108 6.46 6.58 -20.11
C PRO A 108 5.84 5.92 -21.34
N GLN A 109 6.58 6.02 -22.46
CA GLN A 109 6.30 5.38 -23.72
C GLN A 109 7.35 4.29 -23.98
N THR A 110 7.15 3.45 -24.98
CA THR A 110 8.12 2.42 -25.37
C THR A 110 9.49 2.97 -25.77
N SER A 111 9.52 4.24 -26.20
CA SER A 111 10.75 4.98 -26.53
C SER A 111 11.37 5.73 -25.38
N SER A 112 10.75 5.73 -24.19
CA SER A 112 11.26 6.42 -22.99
C SER A 112 12.56 5.76 -22.50
N THR A 113 13.23 6.45 -21.58
CA THR A 113 14.51 5.99 -21.02
C THR A 113 14.35 4.61 -20.36
N LYS A 114 15.20 3.67 -20.72
CA LYS A 114 15.23 2.34 -20.09
C LYS A 114 15.82 2.42 -18.69
N TYR A 115 15.21 1.71 -17.77
CA TYR A 115 15.73 1.55 -16.42
C TYR A 115 16.82 0.45 -16.42
N GLU A 116 18.06 0.84 -16.21
CA GLU A 116 19.21 -0.07 -16.22
C GLU A 116 19.96 -0.12 -14.89
N LYS A 117 19.79 0.91 -14.05
CA LYS A 117 20.47 1.06 -12.76
C LYS A 117 19.63 1.87 -11.79
N PRO A 118 19.90 1.79 -10.46
CA PRO A 118 19.24 2.62 -9.46
C PRO A 118 19.28 4.10 -9.80
N LEU A 119 18.18 4.82 -9.58
CA LEU A 119 18.02 6.24 -9.86
C LEU A 119 18.35 7.05 -8.61
N TYR A 120 19.35 7.90 -8.71
CA TYR A 120 19.78 8.79 -7.64
C TYR A 120 19.13 10.17 -7.79
N PHE A 121 18.62 10.72 -6.70
CA PHE A 121 18.00 12.05 -6.65
C PHE A 121 18.46 12.84 -5.43
N ASN A 122 18.74 14.12 -5.65
CA ASN A 122 19.01 15.16 -4.65
C ASN A 122 18.16 16.42 -4.90
N LYS A 123 17.07 16.26 -5.67
CA LYS A 123 16.07 17.29 -5.97
C LYS A 123 14.70 16.63 -6.06
N ASP A 124 13.67 17.42 -5.87
CA ASP A 124 12.28 16.98 -6.02
C ASP A 124 12.01 16.54 -7.46
N VAL A 125 11.35 15.38 -7.59
CA VAL A 125 11.05 14.80 -8.89
C VAL A 125 9.87 13.84 -8.77
N THR A 126 9.09 13.76 -9.83
CA THR A 126 8.09 12.68 -10.00
C THR A 126 8.64 11.66 -11.01
N VAL A 127 8.93 10.46 -10.51
CA VAL A 127 9.32 9.33 -11.35
C VAL A 127 8.08 8.56 -11.74
N LYS A 128 7.84 8.44 -13.06
CA LYS A 128 6.83 7.54 -13.59
C LYS A 128 7.51 6.39 -14.31
N ILE A 129 7.13 5.16 -13.97
CA ILE A 129 7.81 3.96 -14.46
C ILE A 129 6.79 2.88 -14.82
N ALA A 130 7.07 2.15 -15.89
CA ALA A 130 6.25 1.02 -16.35
C ALA A 130 7.14 -0.15 -16.80
N THR A 131 6.63 -1.36 -16.63
CA THR A 131 7.20 -2.58 -17.21
C THR A 131 6.83 -2.67 -18.67
N MET A 132 7.77 -3.06 -19.52
CA MET A 132 7.56 -3.21 -20.96
C MET A 132 7.68 -4.69 -21.38
N LEU A 133 6.62 -5.23 -21.93
CA LEU A 133 6.62 -6.58 -22.51
C LEU A 133 7.44 -6.66 -23.80
N PRO A 134 7.85 -7.86 -24.24
CA PRO A 134 8.49 -8.05 -25.55
C PRO A 134 7.63 -7.56 -26.74
N SER A 135 6.32 -7.53 -26.60
CA SER A 135 5.38 -6.97 -27.59
C SER A 135 5.40 -5.44 -27.67
N GLY A 136 6.06 -4.76 -26.72
CA GLY A 136 6.01 -3.31 -26.55
C GLY A 136 4.85 -2.81 -25.69
N LYS A 137 3.92 -3.68 -25.27
CA LYS A 137 2.84 -3.29 -24.35
C LYS A 137 3.39 -2.92 -22.97
N LEU A 138 2.90 -1.84 -22.40
CA LEU A 138 3.31 -1.37 -21.08
C LEU A 138 2.32 -1.81 -19.98
N SER A 139 2.84 -2.01 -18.79
CA SER A 139 2.03 -2.16 -17.57
C SER A 139 1.32 -0.84 -17.23
N PRO A 140 0.36 -0.84 -16.30
CA PRO A 140 -0.03 0.38 -15.62
C PRO A 140 1.20 1.13 -15.10
N VAL A 141 1.15 2.47 -15.14
CA VAL A 141 2.26 3.33 -14.72
C VAL A 141 2.27 3.42 -13.19
N ARG A 142 3.42 3.21 -12.59
CA ARG A 142 3.65 3.55 -11.18
C ARG A 142 4.26 4.94 -11.11
N SER A 143 3.63 5.81 -10.30
CA SER A 143 4.11 7.18 -10.07
C SER A 143 4.67 7.29 -8.66
N ILE A 144 5.90 7.79 -8.54
CA ILE A 144 6.58 8.00 -7.26
C ILE A 144 7.04 9.45 -7.17
N GLU A 145 6.57 10.12 -6.12
CA GLU A 145 7.03 11.45 -5.77
C GLU A 145 8.26 11.37 -4.87
N VAL A 146 9.35 12.00 -5.27
CA VAL A 146 10.56 12.19 -4.46
C VAL A 146 10.56 13.63 -3.99
N VAL A 147 10.54 13.86 -2.66
CA VAL A 147 10.33 15.19 -2.09
C VAL A 147 11.32 15.47 -0.98
N HIS A 148 12.01 16.61 -1.10
CA HIS A 148 12.88 17.10 -0.03
C HIS A 148 12.06 17.49 1.19
N GLU A 149 12.45 17.00 2.37
CA GLU A 149 11.84 17.36 3.64
C GLU A 149 12.90 17.73 4.67
N LYS A 150 12.61 18.75 5.48
CA LYS A 150 13.36 19.02 6.70
C LYS A 150 12.88 18.08 7.79
N LEU A 151 13.80 17.66 8.65
CA LEU A 151 13.46 16.88 9.85
C LEU A 151 12.43 17.64 10.67
N MET A 152 11.28 17.03 10.97
CA MET A 152 10.31 17.57 11.89
C MET A 152 10.86 17.49 13.31
N PRO A 153 10.78 18.58 14.10
CA PRO A 153 11.33 18.61 15.44
C PRO A 153 10.54 17.70 16.39
N ALA A 154 11.27 17.00 17.24
CA ALA A 154 10.67 16.24 18.33
C ALA A 154 10.05 17.18 19.39
N THR A 155 9.07 16.67 20.14
CA THR A 155 8.47 17.40 21.25
C THR A 155 9.17 17.09 22.57
N GLU A 156 9.40 18.14 23.39
CA GLU A 156 9.88 18.04 24.77
C GLU A 156 8.75 17.80 25.78
N LYS A 157 7.52 17.61 25.32
CA LYS A 157 6.35 17.48 26.17
C LYS A 157 6.47 16.26 27.10
N SER A 158 6.21 16.48 28.39
CA SER A 158 6.08 15.40 29.36
C SER A 158 4.82 14.60 29.07
N THR A 159 4.94 13.27 29.05
CA THR A 159 3.88 12.37 28.68
C THR A 159 3.76 11.21 29.67
N GLN A 160 2.57 10.62 29.75
CA GLN A 160 2.26 9.44 30.58
C GLN A 160 1.98 8.23 29.68
N PRO A 161 2.16 6.99 30.15
CA PRO A 161 1.86 5.79 29.38
C PRO A 161 0.40 5.71 28.93
N GLY A 162 0.18 5.19 27.72
CA GLY A 162 -1.14 5.03 27.10
C GLY A 162 -1.40 6.06 26.00
N ILE A 163 -2.57 5.97 25.41
CA ILE A 163 -3.04 6.88 24.35
C ILE A 163 -4.46 7.34 24.65
N GLU A 164 -4.82 8.53 24.21
CA GLU A 164 -6.19 9.03 24.33
C GLU A 164 -7.08 8.46 23.22
N LEU A 165 -8.23 7.96 23.59
CA LEU A 165 -9.31 7.57 22.70
C LEU A 165 -10.52 8.48 22.93
N ARG A 166 -11.04 9.05 21.83
CA ARG A 166 -12.34 9.73 21.79
C ARG A 166 -13.24 9.09 20.76
N ARG A 167 -14.53 9.12 21.01
CA ARG A 167 -15.55 8.60 20.10
C ARG A 167 -16.55 9.69 19.75
N THR A 168 -17.11 9.59 18.55
CA THR A 168 -18.31 10.32 18.15
C THR A 168 -19.27 9.36 17.45
N GLU A 169 -20.57 9.58 17.61
CA GLU A 169 -21.61 8.78 16.98
C GLU A 169 -22.17 9.52 15.76
N GLY A 170 -22.69 8.77 14.79
CA GLY A 170 -23.35 9.32 13.62
C GLY A 170 -23.13 8.52 12.36
N ASN A 171 -23.87 8.87 11.31
CA ASN A 171 -23.70 8.31 9.97
C ASN A 171 -22.57 9.09 9.24
N LEU A 172 -21.33 8.74 9.53
CA LEU A 172 -20.13 9.38 9.00
C LEU A 172 -19.55 8.51 7.89
N TYR A 173 -19.12 9.12 6.79
CA TYR A 173 -18.59 8.40 5.63
C TYR A 173 -17.18 8.85 5.25
N PHE A 174 -16.85 10.12 5.48
CA PHE A 174 -15.60 10.74 5.12
C PHE A 174 -15.01 11.51 6.30
N VAL A 175 -13.70 11.72 6.28
CA VAL A 175 -13.00 12.48 7.32
C VAL A 175 -13.59 13.90 7.47
N LYS A 176 -14.01 14.54 6.38
CA LYS A 176 -14.68 15.83 6.41
C LYS A 176 -15.99 15.86 7.20
N ASP A 177 -16.67 14.72 7.33
CA ASP A 177 -17.92 14.63 8.10
C ASP A 177 -17.67 14.74 9.62
N LEU A 178 -16.40 14.70 10.03
CA LEU A 178 -15.97 14.91 11.43
C LEU A 178 -15.86 16.40 11.80
N ASP A 179 -15.98 17.29 10.83
CA ASP A 179 -15.95 18.75 11.06
C ASP A 179 -17.17 19.14 11.92
N GLY A 180 -16.89 19.69 13.11
CA GLY A 180 -17.94 20.03 14.08
C GLY A 180 -18.54 18.84 14.86
N ALA A 181 -18.02 17.64 14.73
CA ALA A 181 -18.47 16.48 15.49
C ALA A 181 -18.29 16.66 16.99
N HIS A 182 -19.26 16.18 17.76
CA HIS A 182 -19.21 16.18 19.22
C HIS A 182 -18.48 14.92 19.71
N TRP A 183 -17.22 15.11 20.09
CA TRP A 183 -16.39 14.04 20.61
C TRP A 183 -16.65 13.79 22.10
N SER A 184 -16.62 12.54 22.51
CA SER A 184 -16.66 12.15 23.92
C SER A 184 -15.48 12.74 24.71
N ALA A 185 -15.58 12.74 26.04
CA ALA A 185 -14.41 12.95 26.89
C ALA A 185 -13.32 11.90 26.54
N PRO A 186 -12.02 12.27 26.64
CA PRO A 186 -10.94 11.34 26.38
C PRO A 186 -10.91 10.19 27.38
N LYS A 187 -10.68 8.97 26.87
CA LYS A 187 -10.42 7.78 27.67
C LYS A 187 -9.00 7.33 27.39
N ILE A 188 -8.23 7.06 28.46
CA ILE A 188 -6.87 6.52 28.30
C ILE A 188 -6.98 5.02 28.08
N VAL A 189 -6.38 4.54 26.98
CA VAL A 189 -6.28 3.13 26.61
C VAL A 189 -4.81 2.75 26.44
N LYS A 190 -4.49 1.46 26.60
CA LYS A 190 -3.10 0.98 26.50
C LYS A 190 -2.61 0.84 25.09
N ASP A 191 -3.54 0.55 24.16
CA ASP A 191 -3.24 0.22 22.76
C ASP A 191 -4.42 0.62 21.88
N PHE A 192 -4.29 0.42 20.57
CA PHE A 192 -5.36 0.60 19.59
C PHE A 192 -6.41 -0.50 19.73
N GLU A 193 -7.15 -0.47 20.82
CA GLU A 193 -8.22 -1.42 21.11
C GLU A 193 -9.47 -1.05 20.31
N PHE A 194 -9.56 -1.52 19.08
CA PHE A 194 -10.76 -1.38 18.28
C PHE A 194 -11.50 -2.72 18.17
N LYS A 195 -12.70 -2.79 18.69
CA LYS A 195 -13.63 -3.89 18.52
C LYS A 195 -14.92 -3.31 17.94
N PRO A 196 -15.00 -3.17 16.62
CA PRO A 196 -16.22 -2.64 16.02
C PRO A 196 -17.35 -3.62 16.22
N ASP A 197 -18.44 -3.13 16.79
CA ASP A 197 -19.74 -3.77 16.65
C ASP A 197 -20.31 -3.35 15.28
N ILE A 198 -21.01 -4.27 14.61
CA ILE A 198 -21.70 -4.00 13.34
C ILE A 198 -22.70 -2.86 13.50
N GLU A 199 -23.28 -2.71 14.70
CA GLU A 199 -24.26 -1.66 15.01
C GLU A 199 -23.62 -0.34 15.48
N ASP A 200 -22.31 -0.34 15.77
CA ASP A 200 -21.58 0.83 16.26
C ASP A 200 -21.19 1.80 15.13
N LYS A 201 -22.10 2.70 14.81
CA LYS A 201 -21.87 3.74 13.79
C LYS A 201 -21.26 4.97 14.42
N GLY A 202 -20.15 5.44 13.81
CA GLY A 202 -19.47 6.64 14.29
C GLY A 202 -18.01 6.65 13.93
N ALA A 203 -17.21 7.40 14.70
CA ALA A 203 -15.77 7.47 14.48
C ALA A 203 -14.99 7.38 15.80
N TYR A 204 -13.74 6.97 15.65
CA TYR A 204 -12.75 6.85 16.71
C TYR A 204 -11.56 7.74 16.37
N CYS A 205 -11.12 8.51 17.34
CA CYS A 205 -9.93 9.34 17.26
C CYS A 205 -8.96 8.92 18.35
N TYR A 206 -7.82 8.37 17.95
CA TYR A 206 -6.70 8.08 18.85
C TYR A 206 -5.67 9.18 18.72
N THR A 207 -5.22 9.71 19.85
CA THR A 207 -4.14 10.69 19.90
C THR A 207 -3.11 10.29 20.96
N GLY A 208 -1.86 10.61 20.68
CA GLY A 208 -0.76 10.29 21.58
C GLY A 208 0.58 10.61 20.97
N TYR A 209 1.60 10.02 21.55
CA TYR A 209 2.99 10.19 21.12
C TYR A 209 3.64 8.83 20.94
N PHE A 210 4.55 8.73 19.97
CA PHE A 210 5.49 7.62 19.80
C PHE A 210 6.90 8.19 19.76
N GLU A 211 7.91 7.36 19.96
CA GLU A 211 9.31 7.78 19.98
C GLU A 211 10.09 7.12 18.85
N VAL A 212 10.90 7.91 18.15
CA VAL A 212 11.86 7.43 17.17
C VAL A 212 13.30 7.52 17.72
N PRO A 213 14.14 6.49 17.49
CA PRO A 213 15.45 6.36 18.14
C PRO A 213 16.55 7.23 17.52
N ALA A 214 16.36 7.72 16.29
CA ALA A 214 17.34 8.49 15.54
C ALA A 214 16.69 9.47 14.56
N ASP A 215 17.44 10.50 14.15
CA ASP A 215 17.07 11.34 13.01
C ASP A 215 17.01 10.49 11.73
N GLY A 216 16.02 10.74 10.87
CA GLY A 216 15.96 10.02 9.59
C GLY A 216 14.59 10.04 8.93
N ILE A 217 14.49 9.27 7.86
CA ILE A 217 13.24 9.04 7.13
C ILE A 217 12.53 7.83 7.75
N TYR A 218 11.27 8.03 8.10
CA TYR A 218 10.40 6.99 8.66
C TYR A 218 9.24 6.74 7.73
N TYR A 219 9.00 5.47 7.44
CA TYR A 219 7.87 5.00 6.66
C TYR A 219 6.73 4.61 7.59
N PHE A 220 5.52 4.97 7.20
CA PHE A 220 4.29 4.64 7.89
C PHE A 220 3.35 3.88 6.98
N SER A 221 2.55 3.00 7.57
CA SER A 221 1.43 2.34 6.89
C SER A 221 0.25 2.20 7.84
N SER A 222 -0.95 2.45 7.34
CA SER A 222 -2.20 2.27 8.08
C SER A 222 -3.33 1.90 7.15
N GLU A 223 -4.29 1.14 7.68
CA GLU A 223 -5.58 0.85 7.03
C GLU A 223 -6.70 1.78 7.52
N MET A 224 -6.42 2.65 8.50
CA MET A 224 -7.36 3.61 9.04
C MET A 224 -7.65 4.74 8.04
N ASP A 225 -8.69 5.52 8.29
CA ASP A 225 -9.11 6.59 7.37
C ASP A 225 -8.05 7.66 7.21
N GLU A 226 -7.44 8.10 8.31
CA GLU A 226 -6.37 9.10 8.26
C GLU A 226 -5.37 8.89 9.41
N LEU A 227 -4.08 9.06 9.10
CA LEU A 227 -3.00 9.17 10.08
C LEU A 227 -2.30 10.51 9.89
N ARG A 228 -2.21 11.27 10.97
CA ARG A 228 -1.40 12.49 11.05
C ARG A 228 -0.23 12.29 11.99
N ILE A 229 0.92 12.83 11.60
CA ILE A 229 2.13 12.91 12.44
C ILE A 229 2.49 14.38 12.56
N ASP A 230 2.60 14.89 13.79
CA ASP A 230 2.84 16.29 14.11
C ASP A 230 1.92 17.25 13.35
N GLY A 231 0.64 16.86 13.20
CA GLY A 231 -0.39 17.60 12.48
C GLY A 231 -0.38 17.44 10.95
N LYS A 232 0.66 16.86 10.34
CA LYS A 232 0.74 16.61 8.90
C LYS A 232 0.04 15.30 8.54
N VAL A 233 -0.85 15.31 7.57
CA VAL A 233 -1.48 14.09 7.02
C VAL A 233 -0.41 13.26 6.30
N ILE A 234 -0.18 12.04 6.80
CA ILE A 234 0.78 11.09 6.22
C ILE A 234 0.04 9.99 5.45
N ILE A 235 -1.05 9.48 6.01
CA ILE A 235 -1.88 8.48 5.35
C ILE A 235 -3.29 9.04 5.21
N SER A 236 -3.87 8.88 4.02
CA SER A 236 -5.29 9.14 3.75
C SER A 236 -5.86 7.98 2.95
N ASN A 237 -6.81 7.30 3.57
CA ASN A 237 -7.63 6.25 2.95
C ASN A 237 -9.10 6.68 2.86
N ASP A 238 -9.35 7.97 3.03
CA ASP A 238 -10.68 8.55 3.03
C ASP A 238 -11.45 8.20 1.74
N GLY A 239 -12.67 7.72 1.89
CA GLY A 239 -13.50 7.28 0.77
C GLY A 239 -13.04 6.01 0.04
N LYS A 240 -11.96 5.37 0.41
CA LYS A 240 -11.52 4.09 -0.18
C LYS A 240 -12.36 2.94 0.37
N LEU A 241 -13.11 2.26 -0.51
CA LEU A 241 -13.89 1.08 -0.16
C LEU A 241 -13.01 -0.14 0.14
N ILE A 242 -11.89 -0.27 -0.59
CA ILE A 242 -10.97 -1.40 -0.49
C ILE A 242 -9.68 -0.92 0.18
N ARG A 243 -9.39 -1.48 1.36
CA ARG A 243 -8.23 -1.14 2.19
C ARG A 243 -7.23 -2.29 2.32
N HIS A 244 -7.26 -3.24 1.39
CA HIS A 244 -6.33 -4.38 1.40
C HIS A 244 -4.89 -4.01 1.09
N SER A 245 -4.67 -2.95 0.32
CA SER A 245 -3.35 -2.38 0.14
C SER A 245 -3.15 -1.28 1.19
N ARG A 246 -2.37 -1.58 2.20
CA ARG A 246 -1.97 -0.59 3.20
C ARG A 246 -1.32 0.59 2.48
N THR A 247 -1.94 1.74 2.53
CA THR A 247 -1.31 2.97 2.05
C THR A 247 -0.04 3.21 2.85
N ARG A 248 1.05 3.51 2.14
CA ARG A 248 2.35 3.79 2.75
C ARG A 248 2.82 5.17 2.35
N ASN A 249 3.45 5.86 3.29
CA ASN A 249 4.08 7.15 3.04
C ASN A 249 5.28 7.34 3.97
N SER A 250 6.13 8.31 3.67
CA SER A 250 7.31 8.61 4.47
C SER A 250 7.37 10.07 4.91
N ILE A 251 8.10 10.31 5.98
CA ILE A 251 8.33 11.63 6.59
C ILE A 251 9.70 11.67 7.26
N ALA A 252 10.33 12.85 7.26
CA ALA A 252 11.60 13.11 7.93
C ALA A 252 11.36 13.52 9.38
N LEU A 253 11.88 12.77 10.37
CA LEU A 253 11.71 13.02 11.81
C LEU A 253 13.04 13.16 12.51
N GLN A 254 13.13 14.10 13.48
CA GLN A 254 14.21 14.13 14.46
C GLN A 254 14.04 13.01 15.47
N LYS A 255 15.15 12.58 16.06
CA LYS A 255 15.12 11.67 17.21
C LYS A 255 14.25 12.26 18.34
N GLY A 256 13.37 11.43 18.91
CA GLY A 256 12.54 11.80 20.06
C GLY A 256 11.07 11.52 19.83
N LYS A 257 10.22 12.21 20.59
CA LYS A 257 8.77 11.98 20.57
C LYS A 257 8.08 12.80 19.49
N HIS A 258 7.12 12.18 18.82
CA HIS A 258 6.28 12.78 17.80
C HIS A 258 4.81 12.51 18.10
N ALA A 259 3.97 13.52 17.90
CA ALA A 259 2.54 13.39 18.09
C ALA A 259 1.91 12.62 16.92
N PHE A 260 0.93 11.77 17.22
CA PHE A 260 0.09 11.18 16.21
C PHE A 260 -1.39 11.45 16.48
N GLN A 261 -2.17 11.51 15.41
CA GLN A 261 -3.63 11.41 15.41
C GLN A 261 -4.04 10.36 14.39
N LEU A 262 -4.82 9.40 14.84
CA LEU A 262 -5.35 8.33 14.00
C LEU A 262 -6.87 8.37 14.02
N LEU A 263 -7.46 8.54 12.84
CA LEU A 263 -8.91 8.58 12.64
C LEU A 263 -9.40 7.29 11.99
N MET A 264 -10.50 6.79 12.51
CA MET A 264 -11.20 5.66 11.95
C MET A 264 -12.70 5.90 11.96
N ILE A 265 -13.33 5.74 10.81
CA ILE A 265 -14.78 5.87 10.62
C ILE A 265 -15.37 4.47 10.48
N ASN A 266 -16.29 4.12 11.39
CA ASN A 266 -17.07 2.90 11.35
C ASN A 266 -18.47 3.18 10.79
N ASN A 267 -18.68 2.97 9.50
CA ASN A 267 -19.93 3.25 8.80
C ASN A 267 -20.60 2.00 8.23
N ASN A 268 -20.09 0.81 8.53
CA ASN A 268 -20.56 -0.48 8.01
C ASN A 268 -20.64 -0.61 6.48
N ILE A 269 -20.05 0.34 5.73
CA ILE A 269 -19.88 0.22 4.28
C ILE A 269 -18.71 -0.71 4.01
N GLY A 270 -18.97 -1.80 3.30
CA GLY A 270 -17.95 -2.81 3.00
C GLY A 270 -17.84 -3.92 4.04
N GLY A 271 -18.77 -3.97 5.01
CA GLY A 271 -18.90 -5.07 5.95
C GLY A 271 -17.68 -5.29 6.83
N TYR A 272 -17.43 -6.54 7.21
CA TYR A 272 -16.34 -6.98 8.08
C TYR A 272 -14.91 -6.69 7.56
N LEU A 273 -14.75 -6.28 6.32
CA LEU A 273 -13.44 -6.04 5.71
C LEU A 273 -12.69 -4.84 6.29
N ARG A 274 -13.39 -3.87 6.89
CA ARG A 274 -12.78 -2.74 7.59
C ARG A 274 -12.16 -3.09 8.93
N THR A 275 -12.45 -4.26 9.48
CA THR A 275 -12.20 -4.59 10.87
C THR A 275 -11.13 -5.65 11.10
N TRP A 276 -10.57 -6.26 10.05
CA TRP A 276 -9.69 -7.42 10.17
C TRP A 276 -8.27 -7.14 10.65
N ASN A 277 -7.76 -5.92 10.50
CA ASN A 277 -6.40 -5.58 10.88
C ASN A 277 -6.32 -4.30 11.74
N ASN A 278 -6.91 -4.34 12.90
CA ASN A 278 -6.95 -3.24 13.88
C ASN A 278 -5.62 -2.94 14.57
N LYS A 279 -4.58 -2.71 13.81
CA LYS A 279 -3.25 -2.51 14.36
C LYS A 279 -2.83 -1.03 14.44
N GLY A 280 -3.80 -0.10 14.26
CA GLY A 280 -3.49 1.32 14.24
C GLY A 280 -2.61 1.67 13.06
N PHE A 281 -1.33 1.91 13.31
CA PHE A 281 -0.33 2.11 12.26
C PHE A 281 0.93 1.29 12.55
N ILE A 282 1.71 1.04 11.50
CA ILE A 282 3.05 0.44 11.58
C ILE A 282 4.06 1.43 11.04
N LEU A 283 5.28 1.40 11.56
CA LEU A 283 6.36 2.30 11.16
C LEU A 283 7.71 1.58 11.14
N ALA A 284 8.65 2.11 10.36
CA ALA A 284 10.06 1.74 10.41
C ALA A 284 10.94 2.86 9.86
N PRO A 285 12.20 2.96 10.30
CA PRO A 285 13.20 3.74 9.59
C PRO A 285 13.43 3.17 8.19
N GLU A 286 13.94 4.00 7.29
CA GLU A 286 14.28 3.59 5.92
C GLU A 286 15.19 2.35 5.91
N GLY A 287 14.86 1.39 5.03
CA GLY A 287 15.62 0.14 4.89
C GLY A 287 15.22 -0.98 5.85
N ASN A 288 14.28 -0.76 6.78
CA ASN A 288 13.81 -1.78 7.72
C ASN A 288 12.37 -2.22 7.42
N GLU A 289 12.00 -3.38 7.96
CA GLU A 289 10.62 -3.84 7.92
C GLU A 289 9.72 -3.01 8.85
N LEU A 290 8.48 -2.76 8.40
CA LEU A 290 7.49 -2.01 9.18
C LEU A 290 6.98 -2.83 10.35
N GLU A 291 7.07 -2.26 11.55
CA GLU A 291 6.64 -2.88 12.81
C GLU A 291 5.55 -2.04 13.50
N LEU A 292 4.79 -2.68 14.37
CA LEU A 292 3.88 -1.98 15.27
C LEU A 292 4.67 -1.16 16.29
N PRO A 293 4.23 0.07 16.62
CA PRO A 293 4.77 0.75 17.77
C PRO A 293 4.49 -0.09 19.02
N LYS A 294 5.51 -0.29 19.84
CA LYS A 294 5.35 -1.07 21.08
C LYS A 294 4.43 -0.32 22.04
N PRO A 295 3.39 -0.95 22.64
CA PRO A 295 2.44 -0.29 23.51
C PRO A 295 3.10 0.47 24.67
N GLU A 296 4.20 -0.06 25.21
CA GLU A 296 4.96 0.60 26.30
C GLU A 296 5.70 1.88 25.86
N LYS A 297 5.79 2.12 24.54
CA LYS A 297 6.38 3.34 23.94
C LYS A 297 5.33 4.35 23.48
N LEU A 298 4.04 4.01 23.62
CA LEU A 298 2.94 4.92 23.32
C LEU A 298 2.59 5.70 24.60
N THR A 299 2.47 7.01 24.45
CA THR A 299 2.20 7.94 25.57
C THR A 299 1.16 8.99 25.18
N HIS A 300 0.58 9.68 26.17
CA HIS A 300 -0.40 10.77 25.99
C HIS A 300 -0.01 12.02 26.75
#